data_b7ea25eceea8dcd829a3e42d12aae44a
#
_entry.id   b7ea25eceea8dcd829a3e42d12aae44a
#
_cell.length_a   1.000
_cell.length_b   1.000
_cell.length_c   1.000
_cell.angle_alpha   90.00
_cell.angle_beta   90.00
_cell.angle_gamma   90.00
#
_symmetry.space_group_name_H-M   'P 1'
#
loop_
_entity.id
_entity.type
_entity.pdbx_description
1 polymer ?
#
loop_
_entity_poly.entity_id
_entity_poly.type
_entity_poly.pdbx_seq_one_letter_code
_entity_poly.pdbx_strand_id
1 'polypeptide(L)'
;MTQQPAIEAAPPLLHLSGLYKSFGTNEILRGIDLEVHAGETVAIIGPSGTGKSTLLRCVNWLEKPSAGEVMLDGVRLRAEMTGKEEQQAIRALRSRVGMVFQQYNLWPHFSVLRNVTEGQVRVLGTDPGEAKAKAREFLARVRMEDFEDRYPSQLSGGQQQRVAIARTLAMGPRLVLFDEVTSALDPELVGEVLETMKQLADDGLTMLVVTHEMGFARRVADRVVFMNGGHIAEQGPAEVVFENPVHDRTRAFFDHVRRSSWTV
;
A
#
# COMPACT_ATOMS: atom_id res chain seq x y z
N MET A 1 -16.50 -1.79 -43.85
CA MET A 1 -15.51 -1.45 -42.80
C MET A 1 -16.25 -1.44 -41.48
N THR A 2 -16.23 -2.56 -40.77
CA THR A 2 -16.89 -2.73 -39.47
C THR A 2 -15.95 -2.19 -38.41
N GLN A 3 -16.32 -1.06 -37.77
CA GLN A 3 -15.65 -0.57 -36.60
C GLN A 3 -15.84 -1.60 -35.49
N GLN A 4 -14.73 -2.21 -35.00
CA GLN A 4 -14.74 -2.94 -33.75
C GLN A 4 -15.10 -1.95 -32.63
N PRO A 5 -16.06 -2.28 -31.73
CA PRO A 5 -16.32 -1.45 -30.59
C PRO A 5 -15.04 -1.38 -29.74
N ALA A 6 -14.61 -0.17 -29.37
CA ALA A 6 -13.56 0.05 -28.40
C ALA A 6 -13.97 -0.69 -27.13
N ILE A 7 -13.14 -1.63 -26.67
CA ILE A 7 -13.32 -2.26 -25.37
C ILE A 7 -13.14 -1.12 -24.36
N GLU A 8 -14.23 -0.62 -23.78
CA GLU A 8 -14.15 0.31 -22.65
C GLU A 8 -13.34 -0.37 -21.53
N ALA A 9 -12.19 0.18 -21.25
CA ALA A 9 -11.37 -0.29 -20.14
C ALA A 9 -12.20 -0.22 -18.85
N ALA A 10 -12.18 -1.28 -18.04
CA ALA A 10 -12.89 -1.31 -16.76
C ALA A 10 -12.49 -0.07 -15.92
N PRO A 11 -13.43 0.55 -15.20
CA PRO A 11 -13.13 1.74 -14.40
C PRO A 11 -12.05 1.41 -13.34
N PRO A 12 -11.20 2.38 -13.00
CA PRO A 12 -10.15 2.17 -12.00
C PRO A 12 -10.77 1.85 -10.64
N LEU A 13 -10.12 0.97 -9.88
CA LEU A 13 -10.49 0.66 -8.51
C LEU A 13 -10.21 1.86 -7.58
N LEU A 14 -9.04 2.48 -7.73
CA LEU A 14 -8.65 3.73 -7.07
C LEU A 14 -8.50 4.83 -8.12
N HIS A 15 -9.09 5.99 -7.86
CA HIS A 15 -8.88 7.20 -8.64
C HIS A 15 -8.62 8.38 -7.70
N LEU A 16 -7.47 9.02 -7.86
CA LEU A 16 -7.08 10.26 -7.19
C LEU A 16 -7.17 11.38 -8.21
N SER A 17 -7.84 12.48 -7.86
CA SER A 17 -7.98 13.64 -8.74
C SER A 17 -7.56 14.91 -8.04
N GLY A 18 -6.53 15.58 -8.61
CA GLY A 18 -6.03 16.84 -8.14
C GLY A 18 -5.71 16.86 -6.65
N LEU A 19 -5.02 15.84 -6.13
CA LEU A 19 -4.81 15.69 -4.69
C LEU A 19 -3.70 16.60 -4.19
N TYR A 20 -4.03 17.53 -3.30
CA TYR A 20 -3.08 18.40 -2.60
C TYR A 20 -3.03 18.09 -1.11
N LYS A 21 -1.85 18.25 -0.51
CA LYS A 21 -1.68 18.18 0.95
C LYS A 21 -0.62 19.16 1.41
N SER A 22 -0.99 19.99 2.37
CA SER A 22 -0.08 20.91 3.06
C SER A 22 -0.10 20.66 4.57
N PHE A 23 1.03 20.88 5.23
CA PHE A 23 1.16 20.99 6.68
C PHE A 23 1.65 22.39 7.01
N GLY A 24 0.75 23.23 7.51
CA GLY A 24 0.98 24.66 7.64
C GLY A 24 1.27 25.29 6.27
N THR A 25 2.42 25.92 6.13
CA THR A 25 2.86 26.54 4.86
C THR A 25 3.62 25.57 3.93
N ASN A 26 3.95 24.36 4.40
CA ASN A 26 4.73 23.40 3.63
C ASN A 26 3.80 22.52 2.79
N GLU A 27 3.83 22.69 1.49
CA GLU A 27 3.05 21.91 0.53
C GLU A 27 3.81 20.64 0.15
N ILE A 28 3.25 19.49 0.53
CA ILE A 28 3.86 18.16 0.37
C ILE A 28 3.37 17.45 -0.89
N LEU A 29 2.06 17.50 -1.16
CA LEU A 29 1.47 16.97 -2.40
C LEU A 29 0.90 18.11 -3.21
N ARG A 30 1.15 18.09 -4.53
CA ARG A 30 0.92 19.20 -5.44
C ARG A 30 0.19 18.74 -6.69
N GLY A 31 -1.12 18.44 -6.56
CA GLY A 31 -1.95 18.03 -7.68
C GLY A 31 -1.58 16.63 -8.18
N ILE A 32 -1.77 15.62 -7.32
CA ILE A 32 -1.56 14.22 -7.69
C ILE A 32 -2.81 13.68 -8.36
N ASP A 33 -2.65 13.20 -9.60
CA ASP A 33 -3.62 12.42 -10.33
C ASP A 33 -3.07 11.00 -10.50
N LEU A 34 -3.81 9.98 -10.04
CA LEU A 34 -3.38 8.59 -10.09
C LEU A 34 -4.58 7.67 -10.18
N GLU A 35 -4.52 6.70 -11.07
CA GLU A 35 -5.47 5.61 -11.16
C GLU A 35 -4.77 4.28 -10.81
N VAL A 36 -5.50 3.35 -10.20
CA VAL A 36 -5.04 1.97 -9.98
C VAL A 36 -6.18 1.03 -10.36
N HIS A 37 -5.90 0.04 -11.19
CA HIS A 37 -6.87 -0.94 -11.63
C HIS A 37 -6.91 -2.16 -10.71
N ALA A 38 -8.04 -2.90 -10.72
CA ALA A 38 -8.15 -4.11 -9.92
C ALA A 38 -7.11 -5.16 -10.36
N GLY A 39 -6.43 -5.77 -9.38
CA GLY A 39 -5.35 -6.73 -9.61
C GLY A 39 -3.99 -6.09 -9.94
N GLU A 40 -3.92 -4.77 -10.07
CA GLU A 40 -2.68 -4.07 -10.40
C GLU A 40 -1.79 -3.86 -9.15
N THR A 41 -0.50 -4.11 -9.31
CA THR A 41 0.54 -3.71 -8.34
C THR A 41 1.25 -2.46 -8.84
N VAL A 42 1.05 -1.34 -8.14
CA VAL A 42 1.72 -0.06 -8.45
C VAL A 42 2.79 0.24 -7.40
N ALA A 43 4.05 0.37 -7.84
CA ALA A 43 5.14 0.80 -6.96
C ALA A 43 5.34 2.32 -7.03
N ILE A 44 5.34 2.98 -5.88
CA ILE A 44 5.68 4.41 -5.74
C ILE A 44 7.11 4.51 -5.26
N ILE A 45 7.98 5.11 -6.06
CA ILE A 45 9.39 5.31 -5.78
C ILE A 45 9.77 6.79 -5.85
N GLY A 46 10.96 7.13 -5.37
CA GLY A 46 11.50 8.49 -5.41
C GLY A 46 12.28 8.86 -4.16
N PRO A 47 12.95 10.02 -4.15
CA PRO A 47 13.74 10.48 -3.01
C PRO A 47 12.94 10.58 -1.71
N SER A 48 13.64 10.52 -0.56
CA SER A 48 13.02 10.75 0.75
C SER A 48 12.41 12.16 0.82
N GLY A 49 11.30 12.30 1.53
CA GLY A 49 10.63 13.59 1.70
C GLY A 49 9.79 14.07 0.52
N THR A 50 9.62 13.28 -0.55
CA THR A 50 8.82 13.68 -1.73
C THR A 50 7.31 13.48 -1.57
N GLY A 51 6.84 13.01 -0.39
CA GLY A 51 5.41 12.88 -0.10
C GLY A 51 4.81 11.48 -0.30
N LYS A 52 5.62 10.45 -0.60
CA LYS A 52 5.14 9.07 -0.87
C LYS A 52 4.24 8.51 0.25
N SER A 53 4.72 8.49 1.50
CA SER A 53 3.93 8.02 2.65
C SER A 53 2.74 8.94 2.95
N THR A 54 2.87 10.25 2.70
CA THR A 54 1.75 11.20 2.81
C THR A 54 0.66 10.88 1.80
N LEU A 55 1.04 10.51 0.58
CA LEU A 55 0.09 10.09 -0.45
C LEU A 55 -0.70 8.85 0.01
N LEU A 56 -0.04 7.79 0.50
CA LEU A 56 -0.73 6.61 1.03
C LEU A 56 -1.68 6.97 2.18
N ARG A 57 -1.24 7.86 3.08
CA ARG A 57 -2.09 8.32 4.21
C ARG A 57 -3.26 9.17 3.76
N CYS A 58 -3.16 9.87 2.64
CA CYS A 58 -4.30 10.54 2.03
C CYS A 58 -5.27 9.54 1.39
N VAL A 59 -4.78 8.48 0.74
CA VAL A 59 -5.62 7.44 0.13
C VAL A 59 -6.53 6.77 1.15
N ASN A 60 -6.05 6.43 2.35
CA ASN A 60 -6.87 5.83 3.40
C ASN A 60 -7.50 6.86 4.37
N TRP A 61 -7.38 8.14 4.03
CA TRP A 61 -7.91 9.27 4.83
C TRP A 61 -7.39 9.34 6.27
N LEU A 62 -6.18 8.80 6.54
CA LEU A 62 -5.44 9.06 7.79
C LEU A 62 -4.97 10.51 7.85
N GLU A 63 -4.58 11.03 6.68
CA GLU A 63 -4.33 12.45 6.45
C GLU A 63 -5.39 12.97 5.49
N LYS A 64 -6.20 13.91 5.97
CA LYS A 64 -7.17 14.59 5.12
C LYS A 64 -6.43 15.44 4.10
N PRO A 65 -6.69 15.27 2.78
CA PRO A 65 -6.14 16.17 1.76
C PRO A 65 -6.54 17.61 1.99
N SER A 66 -5.71 18.56 1.54
CA SER A 66 -6.04 19.99 1.55
C SER A 66 -6.96 20.38 0.41
N ALA A 67 -6.87 19.66 -0.73
CA ALA A 67 -7.78 19.77 -1.88
C ALA A 67 -7.78 18.47 -2.68
N GLY A 68 -8.75 18.31 -3.57
CA GLY A 68 -8.88 17.15 -4.43
C GLY A 68 -9.80 16.06 -3.88
N GLU A 69 -9.76 14.93 -4.56
CA GLU A 69 -10.71 13.83 -4.36
C GLU A 69 -10.00 12.48 -4.34
N VAL A 70 -10.51 11.56 -3.50
CA VAL A 70 -10.17 10.14 -3.48
C VAL A 70 -11.44 9.35 -3.77
N MET A 71 -11.42 8.53 -4.80
CA MET A 71 -12.49 7.57 -5.10
C MET A 71 -11.91 6.15 -5.07
N LEU A 72 -12.46 5.27 -4.21
CA LEU A 72 -12.07 3.87 -4.11
C LEU A 72 -13.31 2.99 -4.15
N ASP A 73 -13.39 2.10 -5.15
CA ASP A 73 -14.46 1.11 -5.31
C ASP A 73 -15.86 1.74 -5.16
N GLY A 74 -16.09 2.90 -5.80
CA GLY A 74 -17.33 3.67 -5.75
C GLY A 74 -17.53 4.53 -4.50
N VAL A 75 -16.67 4.45 -3.49
CA VAL A 75 -16.66 5.38 -2.34
C VAL A 75 -15.85 6.61 -2.68
N ARG A 76 -16.50 7.77 -2.59
CA ARG A 76 -15.92 9.07 -2.92
C ARG A 76 -15.74 9.93 -1.67
N LEU A 77 -14.53 10.46 -1.50
CA LEU A 77 -14.19 11.44 -0.46
C LEU A 77 -13.54 12.66 -1.10
N ARG A 78 -14.03 13.84 -0.75
CA ARG A 78 -13.50 15.12 -1.21
C ARG A 78 -13.02 15.95 -0.03
N ALA A 79 -11.97 16.74 -0.27
CA ALA A 79 -11.32 17.53 0.78
C ALA A 79 -12.29 18.50 1.51
N GLU A 80 -13.30 19.04 0.82
CA GLU A 80 -14.28 19.94 1.38
C GLU A 80 -15.39 19.26 2.21
N MET A 81 -15.48 17.91 2.17
CA MET A 81 -16.48 17.17 2.96
C MET A 81 -16.24 17.38 4.46
N THR A 82 -17.33 17.43 5.23
CA THR A 82 -17.29 17.63 6.68
C THR A 82 -18.45 16.90 7.38
N GLY A 83 -18.34 16.73 8.69
CA GLY A 83 -19.44 16.25 9.51
C GLY A 83 -19.79 14.78 9.33
N LYS A 84 -21.09 14.45 9.38
CA LYS A 84 -21.56 13.05 9.39
C LYS A 84 -21.35 12.35 8.05
N GLU A 85 -21.50 13.05 6.94
CA GLU A 85 -21.31 12.51 5.60
C GLU A 85 -19.86 12.07 5.40
N GLU A 86 -18.90 12.95 5.76
CA GLU A 86 -17.48 12.61 5.71
C GLU A 86 -17.16 11.38 6.57
N GLN A 87 -17.63 11.35 7.82
CA GLN A 87 -17.37 10.22 8.73
C GLN A 87 -17.92 8.90 8.20
N GLN A 88 -19.09 8.92 7.58
CA GLN A 88 -19.69 7.73 6.97
C GLN A 88 -18.88 7.26 5.77
N ALA A 89 -18.47 8.18 4.89
CA ALA A 89 -17.62 7.87 3.74
C ALA A 89 -16.24 7.35 4.16
N ILE A 90 -15.62 7.92 5.21
CA ILE A 90 -14.35 7.42 5.77
C ILE A 90 -14.49 5.97 6.25
N ARG A 91 -15.57 5.64 6.97
CA ARG A 91 -15.80 4.26 7.43
C ARG A 91 -15.96 3.30 6.25
N ALA A 92 -16.72 3.68 5.23
CA ALA A 92 -16.92 2.91 4.01
C ALA A 92 -15.62 2.73 3.22
N LEU A 93 -14.79 3.77 3.11
CA LEU A 93 -13.47 3.69 2.47
C LEU A 93 -12.55 2.74 3.25
N ARG A 94 -12.41 2.93 4.56
CA ARG A 94 -11.51 2.14 5.41
C ARG A 94 -11.90 0.67 5.54
N SER A 95 -13.14 0.30 5.25
CA SER A 95 -13.53 -1.11 5.13
C SER A 95 -13.05 -1.77 3.83
N ARG A 96 -12.63 -0.99 2.82
CA ARG A 96 -12.18 -1.45 1.50
C ARG A 96 -10.68 -1.31 1.29
N VAL A 97 -10.00 -0.50 2.10
CA VAL A 97 -8.56 -0.28 2.01
C VAL A 97 -7.86 -0.80 3.26
N GLY A 98 -6.87 -1.67 3.07
CA GLY A 98 -5.94 -2.07 4.11
C GLY A 98 -4.68 -1.22 4.07
N MET A 99 -3.99 -1.06 5.21
CA MET A 99 -2.68 -0.43 5.25
C MET A 99 -1.73 -1.21 6.15
N VAL A 100 -0.56 -1.49 5.61
CA VAL A 100 0.57 -2.08 6.32
C VAL A 100 1.63 -1.00 6.46
N PHE A 101 2.04 -0.73 7.71
CA PHE A 101 2.95 0.36 8.05
C PHE A 101 4.39 -0.14 8.19
N GLN A 102 5.34 0.77 8.09
CA GLN A 102 6.75 0.54 8.38
C GLN A 102 6.96 0.01 9.81
N GLN A 103 6.28 0.59 10.79
CA GLN A 103 6.19 0.07 12.15
C GLN A 103 5.01 -0.88 12.21
N TYR A 104 5.21 -2.12 12.56
CA TYR A 104 4.24 -3.24 12.48
C TYR A 104 2.88 -2.93 13.11
N ASN A 105 2.84 -2.04 14.12
CA ASN A 105 1.63 -1.56 14.83
C ASN A 105 0.76 -2.71 15.37
N LEU A 106 1.39 -3.83 15.78
CA LEU A 106 0.70 -4.91 16.47
C LEU A 106 0.32 -4.47 17.89
N TRP A 107 -0.84 -4.93 18.36
CA TRP A 107 -1.21 -4.76 19.77
C TRP A 107 -0.33 -5.64 20.63
N PRO A 108 0.55 -5.07 21.49
CA PRO A 108 1.57 -5.84 22.21
C PRO A 108 0.99 -6.78 23.27
N HIS A 109 -0.21 -6.50 23.75
CA HIS A 109 -0.94 -7.29 24.74
C HIS A 109 -1.87 -8.35 24.15
N PHE A 110 -1.90 -8.50 22.81
CA PHE A 110 -2.66 -9.53 22.10
C PHE A 110 -1.70 -10.57 21.53
N SER A 111 -2.14 -11.84 21.54
CA SER A 111 -1.44 -12.88 20.80
C SER A 111 -1.52 -12.62 19.28
N VAL A 112 -0.71 -13.33 18.50
CA VAL A 112 -0.74 -13.28 17.03
C VAL A 112 -2.15 -13.54 16.50
N LEU A 113 -2.78 -14.64 16.92
CA LEU A 113 -4.13 -14.97 16.49
C LEU A 113 -5.12 -13.85 16.83
N ARG A 114 -5.03 -13.28 18.04
CA ARG A 114 -5.93 -12.19 18.44
C ARG A 114 -5.66 -10.89 17.67
N ASN A 115 -4.42 -10.59 17.34
CA ASN A 115 -4.10 -9.45 16.45
C ASN A 115 -4.80 -9.57 15.10
N VAL A 116 -4.93 -10.78 14.56
CA VAL A 116 -5.57 -11.00 13.24
C VAL A 116 -7.10 -11.07 13.36
N THR A 117 -7.65 -11.58 14.47
CA THR A 117 -9.11 -11.76 14.64
C THR A 117 -9.83 -10.51 15.14
N GLU A 118 -9.19 -9.65 15.92
CA GLU A 118 -9.86 -8.55 16.65
C GLU A 118 -10.62 -7.60 15.70
N GLY A 119 -10.01 -7.23 14.57
CA GLY A 119 -10.65 -6.37 13.57
C GLY A 119 -11.89 -7.02 12.95
N GLN A 120 -11.80 -8.31 12.62
CA GLN A 120 -12.92 -9.06 12.03
C GLN A 120 -14.13 -9.10 12.99
N VAL A 121 -13.87 -9.37 14.28
CA VAL A 121 -14.93 -9.46 15.29
C VAL A 121 -15.51 -8.08 15.61
N ARG A 122 -14.65 -7.07 15.87
CA ARG A 122 -15.08 -5.75 16.37
C ARG A 122 -15.60 -4.82 15.29
N VAL A 123 -15.06 -4.90 14.08
CA VAL A 123 -15.40 -3.97 12.99
C VAL A 123 -16.38 -4.60 12.00
N LEU A 124 -16.13 -5.87 11.60
CA LEU A 124 -16.97 -6.57 10.63
C LEU A 124 -18.13 -7.33 11.30
N GLY A 125 -18.10 -7.53 12.62
CA GLY A 125 -19.13 -8.31 13.33
C GLY A 125 -19.08 -9.81 13.04
N THR A 126 -17.96 -10.32 12.52
CA THR A 126 -17.77 -11.74 12.18
C THR A 126 -17.85 -12.59 13.45
N ASP A 127 -18.47 -13.78 13.36
CA ASP A 127 -18.46 -14.74 14.46
C ASP A 127 -17.04 -15.06 14.90
N PRO A 128 -16.77 -15.16 16.23
CA PRO A 128 -15.42 -15.42 16.72
C PRO A 128 -14.79 -16.74 16.23
N GLY A 129 -15.61 -17.76 15.96
CA GLY A 129 -15.15 -19.05 15.41
C GLY A 129 -14.73 -18.90 13.96
N GLU A 130 -15.57 -18.24 13.16
CA GLU A 130 -15.27 -17.93 11.75
C GLU A 130 -14.04 -17.02 11.63
N ALA A 131 -13.93 -15.98 12.48
CA ALA A 131 -12.80 -15.10 12.50
C ALA A 131 -11.48 -15.83 12.80
N LYS A 132 -11.49 -16.81 13.73
CA LYS A 132 -10.33 -17.67 14.03
C LYS A 132 -9.95 -18.55 12.85
N ALA A 133 -10.92 -19.19 12.19
CA ALA A 133 -10.67 -20.03 11.03
C ALA A 133 -10.01 -19.21 9.90
N LYS A 134 -10.58 -18.06 9.58
CA LYS A 134 -10.04 -17.13 8.59
C LYS A 134 -8.66 -16.59 8.97
N ALA A 135 -8.45 -16.24 10.25
CA ALA A 135 -7.15 -15.79 10.72
C ALA A 135 -6.05 -16.84 10.53
N ARG A 136 -6.32 -18.12 10.82
CA ARG A 136 -5.39 -19.22 10.59
C ARG A 136 -5.06 -19.41 9.12
N GLU A 137 -6.04 -19.26 8.23
CA GLU A 137 -5.80 -19.26 6.78
C GLU A 137 -4.79 -18.18 6.38
N PHE A 138 -5.00 -16.92 6.82
CA PHE A 138 -4.08 -15.83 6.49
C PHE A 138 -2.73 -15.96 7.19
N LEU A 139 -2.66 -16.48 8.41
CA LEU A 139 -1.39 -16.78 9.08
C LEU A 139 -0.59 -17.85 8.31
N ALA A 140 -1.23 -18.89 7.80
CA ALA A 140 -0.59 -19.89 6.95
C ALA A 140 -0.05 -19.28 5.64
N ARG A 141 -0.81 -18.39 4.98
CA ARG A 141 -0.37 -17.68 3.76
C ARG A 141 0.92 -16.86 3.97
N VAL A 142 1.14 -16.36 5.19
CA VAL A 142 2.34 -15.60 5.54
C VAL A 142 3.36 -16.44 6.33
N ARG A 143 3.19 -17.76 6.40
CA ARG A 143 4.06 -18.71 7.13
C ARG A 143 4.22 -18.38 8.61
N MET A 144 3.09 -18.10 9.28
CA MET A 144 3.03 -17.74 10.70
C MET A 144 2.06 -18.63 11.50
N GLU A 145 1.65 -19.79 10.96
CA GLU A 145 0.70 -20.73 11.55
C GLU A 145 1.18 -21.27 12.90
N ASP A 146 2.48 -21.54 13.05
CA ASP A 146 3.06 -22.09 14.29
C ASP A 146 3.23 -21.04 15.40
N PHE A 147 2.86 -19.80 15.15
CA PHE A 147 3.08 -18.67 16.06
C PHE A 147 1.79 -18.07 16.63
N GLU A 148 0.63 -18.72 16.44
CA GLU A 148 -0.69 -18.13 16.75
C GLU A 148 -0.86 -17.70 18.22
N ASP A 149 -0.22 -18.41 19.15
CA ASP A 149 -0.30 -18.13 20.58
C ASP A 149 0.80 -17.19 21.09
N ARG A 150 1.79 -16.86 20.26
CA ARG A 150 2.87 -15.95 20.64
C ARG A 150 2.40 -14.50 20.69
N TYR A 151 3.15 -13.70 21.43
CA TYR A 151 2.97 -12.25 21.53
C TYR A 151 4.01 -11.52 20.66
N PRO A 152 3.75 -10.26 20.22
CA PRO A 152 4.68 -9.50 19.38
C PRO A 152 6.11 -9.44 19.91
N SER A 153 6.29 -9.34 21.23
CA SER A 153 7.63 -9.31 21.87
C SER A 153 8.44 -10.60 21.71
N GLN A 154 7.82 -11.69 21.26
CA GLN A 154 8.44 -12.99 21.06
C GLN A 154 8.75 -13.26 19.58
N LEU A 155 8.54 -12.26 18.70
CA LEU A 155 8.69 -12.36 17.27
C LEU A 155 9.82 -11.48 16.77
N SER A 156 10.53 -11.94 15.72
CA SER A 156 11.44 -11.08 14.96
C SER A 156 10.68 -9.98 14.22
N GLY A 157 11.38 -8.92 13.77
CA GLY A 157 10.77 -7.83 12.99
C GLY A 157 10.05 -8.34 11.73
N GLY A 158 10.67 -9.24 10.96
CA GLY A 158 10.05 -9.84 9.78
C GLY A 158 8.81 -10.68 10.10
N GLN A 159 8.82 -11.42 11.22
CA GLN A 159 7.65 -12.15 11.70
C GLN A 159 6.53 -11.19 12.10
N GLN A 160 6.83 -10.11 12.83
CA GLN A 160 5.84 -9.10 13.18
C GLN A 160 5.23 -8.45 11.94
N GLN A 161 6.04 -8.16 10.92
CA GLN A 161 5.56 -7.59 9.66
C GLN A 161 4.63 -8.56 8.93
N ARG A 162 4.97 -9.84 8.85
CA ARG A 162 4.09 -10.85 8.24
C ARG A 162 2.76 -10.99 9.00
N VAL A 163 2.76 -10.91 10.32
CA VAL A 163 1.53 -10.87 11.11
C VAL A 163 0.70 -9.60 10.81
N ALA A 164 1.35 -8.44 10.65
CA ALA A 164 0.67 -7.20 10.28
C ALA A 164 0.03 -7.29 8.88
N ILE A 165 0.69 -7.96 7.93
CA ILE A 165 0.14 -8.28 6.61
C ILE A 165 -1.10 -9.19 6.77
N ALA A 166 -0.99 -10.32 7.49
CA ALA A 166 -2.10 -11.25 7.72
C ALA A 166 -3.30 -10.56 8.36
N ARG A 167 -3.07 -9.70 9.38
CA ARG A 167 -4.10 -8.89 10.02
C ARG A 167 -4.84 -7.99 9.04
N THR A 168 -4.10 -7.37 8.14
CA THR A 168 -4.66 -6.47 7.12
C THR A 168 -5.49 -7.26 6.11
N LEU A 169 -4.97 -8.38 5.60
CA LEU A 169 -5.65 -9.23 4.61
C LEU A 169 -6.91 -9.89 5.17
N ALA A 170 -6.92 -10.25 6.46
CA ALA A 170 -8.07 -10.87 7.12
C ALA A 170 -9.32 -9.98 7.13
N MET A 171 -9.17 -8.66 6.96
CA MET A 171 -10.27 -7.71 6.80
C MET A 171 -10.92 -7.76 5.41
N GLY A 172 -10.32 -8.44 4.43
CA GLY A 172 -10.82 -8.56 3.07
C GLY A 172 -10.79 -7.25 2.26
N PRO A 173 -9.69 -6.49 2.29
CA PRO A 173 -9.61 -5.22 1.57
C PRO A 173 -9.63 -5.41 0.05
N ARG A 174 -10.11 -4.40 -0.68
CA ARG A 174 -10.06 -4.32 -2.13
C ARG A 174 -8.71 -3.78 -2.64
N LEU A 175 -8.04 -2.97 -1.83
CA LEU A 175 -6.73 -2.38 -2.07
C LEU A 175 -5.89 -2.47 -0.80
N VAL A 176 -4.63 -2.86 -0.91
CA VAL A 176 -3.68 -2.81 0.20
C VAL A 176 -2.57 -1.80 -0.08
N LEU A 177 -2.36 -0.92 0.87
CA LEU A 177 -1.30 0.10 0.88
C LEU A 177 -0.14 -0.42 1.71
N PHE A 178 1.07 -0.43 1.16
CA PHE A 178 2.30 -0.81 1.84
C PHE A 178 3.21 0.41 1.97
N ASP A 179 3.44 0.88 3.19
CA ASP A 179 4.26 2.07 3.48
C ASP A 179 5.64 1.66 4.01
N GLU A 180 6.63 1.50 3.12
CA GLU A 180 8.03 1.19 3.43
C GLU A 180 8.21 0.00 4.41
N VAL A 181 7.48 -1.08 4.19
CA VAL A 181 7.34 -2.21 5.12
C VAL A 181 8.61 -3.00 5.42
N THR A 182 9.69 -2.77 4.68
CA THR A 182 10.99 -3.41 4.88
C THR A 182 12.02 -2.49 5.55
N SER A 183 11.77 -1.19 5.61
CA SER A 183 12.78 -0.19 6.04
C SER A 183 13.20 -0.29 7.52
N ALA A 184 12.39 -0.96 8.35
CA ALA A 184 12.67 -1.19 9.77
C ALA A 184 13.21 -2.60 10.05
N LEU A 185 13.52 -3.39 9.02
CA LEU A 185 13.97 -4.77 9.13
C LEU A 185 15.48 -4.89 8.94
N ASP A 186 16.06 -5.87 9.62
CA ASP A 186 17.41 -6.33 9.30
C ASP A 186 17.45 -6.90 7.88
N PRO A 187 18.55 -6.68 7.12
CA PRO A 187 18.66 -7.12 5.72
C PRO A 187 18.33 -8.60 5.48
N GLU A 188 18.68 -9.46 6.42
CA GLU A 188 18.39 -10.90 6.36
C GLU A 188 16.90 -11.24 6.38
N LEU A 189 16.06 -10.36 6.99
CA LEU A 189 14.63 -10.56 7.15
C LEU A 189 13.80 -9.92 6.01
N VAL A 190 14.40 -9.02 5.24
CA VAL A 190 13.74 -8.33 4.13
C VAL A 190 13.21 -9.31 3.08
N GLY A 191 14.02 -10.32 2.74
CA GLY A 191 13.68 -11.31 1.70
C GLY A 191 12.36 -12.05 1.96
N GLU A 192 12.10 -12.46 3.21
CA GLU A 192 10.88 -13.19 3.57
C GLU A 192 9.61 -12.34 3.41
N VAL A 193 9.69 -11.05 3.75
CA VAL A 193 8.56 -10.11 3.61
C VAL A 193 8.31 -9.81 2.14
N LEU A 194 9.35 -9.57 1.35
CA LEU A 194 9.23 -9.32 -0.09
C LEU A 194 8.68 -10.53 -0.84
N GLU A 195 9.07 -11.76 -0.47
CA GLU A 195 8.52 -12.99 -1.04
C GLU A 195 7.02 -13.13 -0.71
N THR A 196 6.63 -12.81 0.51
CA THR A 196 5.20 -12.75 0.90
C THR A 196 4.43 -11.74 0.03
N MET A 197 4.97 -10.54 -0.16
CA MET A 197 4.33 -9.51 -1.00
C MET A 197 4.26 -9.94 -2.47
N LYS A 198 5.30 -10.61 -2.98
CA LYS A 198 5.30 -11.16 -4.33
C LYS A 198 4.16 -12.18 -4.51
N GLN A 199 4.02 -13.12 -3.57
CA GLN A 199 2.94 -14.10 -3.61
C GLN A 199 1.56 -13.43 -3.63
N LEU A 200 1.36 -12.34 -2.87
CA LEU A 200 0.11 -11.59 -2.87
C LEU A 200 -0.16 -10.91 -4.23
N ALA A 201 0.88 -10.42 -4.91
CA ALA A 201 0.76 -9.90 -6.28
C ALA A 201 0.38 -10.99 -7.26
N ASP A 202 1.06 -12.14 -7.19
CA ASP A 202 0.78 -13.32 -8.04
C ASP A 202 -0.67 -13.84 -7.82
N ASP A 203 -1.21 -13.71 -6.60
CA ASP A 203 -2.61 -14.01 -6.25
C ASP A 203 -3.62 -12.96 -6.77
N GLY A 204 -3.17 -11.89 -7.43
CA GLY A 204 -4.01 -10.83 -8.00
C GLY A 204 -4.50 -9.79 -7.00
N LEU A 205 -3.84 -9.63 -5.85
CA LEU A 205 -4.17 -8.58 -4.90
C LEU A 205 -3.81 -7.20 -5.47
N THR A 206 -4.76 -6.26 -5.42
CA THR A 206 -4.46 -4.87 -5.78
C THR A 206 -3.60 -4.21 -4.72
N MET A 207 -2.45 -3.69 -5.12
CA MET A 207 -1.48 -3.13 -4.18
C MET A 207 -0.93 -1.76 -4.64
N LEU A 208 -0.79 -0.84 -3.68
CA LEU A 208 -0.03 0.39 -3.85
C LEU A 208 1.13 0.38 -2.86
N VAL A 209 2.37 0.31 -3.36
CA VAL A 209 3.55 -0.03 -2.57
C VAL A 209 4.56 1.11 -2.61
N VAL A 210 4.79 1.78 -1.49
CA VAL A 210 5.95 2.67 -1.32
C VAL A 210 7.14 1.82 -0.87
N THR A 211 8.21 1.85 -1.65
CA THR A 211 9.40 1.03 -1.36
C THR A 211 10.70 1.67 -1.82
N HIS A 212 11.79 1.31 -1.15
CA HIS A 212 13.16 1.55 -1.57
C HIS A 212 13.82 0.30 -2.17
N GLU A 213 13.10 -0.83 -2.18
CA GLU A 213 13.56 -2.11 -2.74
C GLU A 213 13.38 -2.13 -4.27
N MET A 214 14.32 -1.53 -5.00
CA MET A 214 14.21 -1.38 -6.46
C MET A 214 14.15 -2.72 -7.18
N GLY A 215 14.85 -3.74 -6.68
CA GLY A 215 14.79 -5.10 -7.22
C GLY A 215 13.42 -5.74 -7.09
N PHE A 216 12.71 -5.48 -5.99
CA PHE A 216 11.32 -5.91 -5.80
C PHE A 216 10.39 -5.14 -6.75
N ALA A 217 10.44 -3.80 -6.73
CA ALA A 217 9.59 -2.98 -7.58
C ALA A 217 9.71 -3.37 -9.07
N ARG A 218 10.94 -3.62 -9.56
CA ARG A 218 11.18 -4.04 -10.94
C ARG A 218 10.57 -5.41 -11.29
N ARG A 219 10.55 -6.36 -10.34
CA ARG A 219 10.09 -7.73 -10.62
C ARG A 219 8.60 -7.96 -10.38
N VAL A 220 7.98 -7.15 -9.52
CA VAL A 220 6.64 -7.42 -9.00
C VAL A 220 5.63 -6.34 -9.40
N ALA A 221 6.07 -5.10 -9.60
CA ALA A 221 5.14 -4.05 -9.99
C ALA A 221 4.79 -4.13 -11.48
N ASP A 222 3.51 -4.01 -11.79
CA ASP A 222 3.01 -3.81 -13.16
C ASP A 222 3.37 -2.41 -13.65
N ARG A 223 3.24 -1.43 -12.76
CA ARG A 223 3.51 -0.02 -13.05
C ARG A 223 4.29 0.63 -11.93
N VAL A 224 5.14 1.58 -12.33
CA VAL A 224 5.94 2.41 -11.43
C VAL A 224 5.51 3.85 -11.54
N VAL A 225 5.41 4.51 -10.39
CA VAL A 225 5.16 5.94 -10.23
C VAL A 225 6.38 6.56 -9.54
N PHE A 226 7.09 7.44 -10.24
CA PHE A 226 8.21 8.17 -9.69
C PHE A 226 7.75 9.54 -9.17
N MET A 227 7.86 9.74 -7.86
CA MET A 227 7.52 11.01 -7.22
C MET A 227 8.75 11.88 -7.00
N ASN A 228 8.62 13.16 -7.36
CA ASN A 228 9.65 14.17 -7.09
C ASN A 228 9.01 15.53 -6.79
N GLY A 229 9.46 16.22 -5.73
CA GLY A 229 8.99 17.55 -5.36
C GLY A 229 7.48 17.67 -5.12
N GLY A 230 6.82 16.60 -4.67
CA GLY A 230 5.38 16.59 -4.41
C GLY A 230 4.50 16.27 -5.63
N HIS A 231 5.09 16.00 -6.80
CA HIS A 231 4.39 15.63 -8.04
C HIS A 231 4.73 14.20 -8.48
N ILE A 232 3.88 13.62 -9.32
CA ILE A 232 4.24 12.48 -10.15
C ILE A 232 5.05 13.04 -11.32
N ALA A 233 6.37 12.77 -11.33
CA ALA A 233 7.26 13.24 -12.38
C ALA A 233 7.28 12.28 -13.57
N GLU A 234 7.11 10.97 -13.32
CA GLU A 234 7.03 9.95 -14.36
C GLU A 234 6.19 8.77 -13.87
N GLN A 235 5.44 8.14 -14.76
CA GLN A 235 4.74 6.87 -14.50
C GLN A 235 4.63 6.05 -15.78
N GLY A 236 4.67 4.74 -15.62
CA GLY A 236 4.55 3.82 -16.76
C GLY A 236 4.77 2.36 -16.35
N PRO A 237 4.70 1.41 -17.31
CA PRO A 237 5.06 0.02 -17.05
C PRO A 237 6.43 -0.08 -16.37
N ALA A 238 6.55 -0.97 -15.39
CA ALA A 238 7.76 -1.07 -14.58
C ALA A 238 9.02 -1.25 -15.45
N GLU A 239 8.98 -2.16 -16.42
CA GLU A 239 10.07 -2.40 -17.35
C GLU A 239 10.54 -1.12 -18.07
N VAL A 240 9.59 -0.31 -18.56
CA VAL A 240 9.89 0.93 -19.29
C VAL A 240 10.56 1.97 -18.38
N VAL A 241 9.98 2.22 -17.18
CA VAL A 241 10.49 3.23 -16.27
C VAL A 241 11.88 2.85 -15.72
N PHE A 242 12.14 1.55 -15.48
CA PHE A 242 13.44 1.09 -14.99
C PHE A 242 14.53 1.04 -16.06
N GLU A 243 14.18 0.73 -17.31
CA GLU A 243 15.18 0.54 -18.38
C GLU A 243 15.40 1.81 -19.21
N ASN A 244 14.32 2.53 -19.50
CA ASN A 244 14.33 3.70 -20.38
C ASN A 244 13.57 4.89 -19.78
N PRO A 245 13.96 5.39 -18.60
CA PRO A 245 13.28 6.52 -17.98
C PRO A 245 13.35 7.77 -18.87
N VAL A 246 12.23 8.42 -19.11
CA VAL A 246 12.11 9.59 -19.99
C VAL A 246 12.48 10.87 -19.26
N HIS A 247 12.14 10.98 -17.97
CA HIS A 247 12.33 12.19 -17.20
C HIS A 247 13.74 12.25 -16.60
N ASP A 248 14.44 13.40 -16.75
CA ASP A 248 15.82 13.59 -16.27
C ASP A 248 16.02 13.29 -14.78
N ARG A 249 15.03 13.65 -13.94
CA ARG A 249 15.08 13.37 -12.51
C ARG A 249 14.98 11.89 -12.20
N THR A 250 14.22 11.13 -12.98
CA THR A 250 14.11 9.68 -12.85
C THR A 250 15.44 9.02 -13.21
N ARG A 251 16.07 9.44 -14.32
CA ARG A 251 17.41 8.97 -14.72
C ARG A 251 18.44 9.23 -13.62
N ALA A 252 18.51 10.47 -13.14
CA ALA A 252 19.45 10.85 -12.09
C ALA A 252 19.24 10.04 -10.79
N PHE A 253 17.98 9.77 -10.43
CA PHE A 253 17.64 8.93 -9.27
C PHE A 253 18.16 7.50 -9.43
N PHE A 254 17.91 6.85 -10.56
CA PHE A 254 18.40 5.50 -10.79
C PHE A 254 19.93 5.42 -10.87
N ASP A 255 20.59 6.43 -11.46
CA ASP A 255 22.06 6.51 -11.47
C ASP A 255 22.63 6.60 -10.05
N HIS A 256 21.98 7.35 -9.17
CA HIS A 256 22.37 7.44 -7.77
C HIS A 256 22.16 6.09 -7.04
N VAL A 257 21.03 5.44 -7.22
CA VAL A 257 20.71 4.14 -6.62
C VAL A 257 21.71 3.07 -7.09
N ARG A 258 22.02 3.01 -8.37
CA ARG A 258 23.03 2.08 -8.92
C ARG A 258 24.40 2.27 -8.30
N ARG A 259 24.84 3.51 -8.12
CA ARG A 259 26.14 3.83 -7.51
C ARG A 259 26.20 3.44 -6.03
N SER A 260 25.12 3.70 -5.26
CA SER A 260 25.09 3.35 -3.83
C SER A 260 25.02 1.84 -3.58
N SER A 261 24.47 1.06 -4.49
CA SER A 261 24.44 -0.42 -4.40
C SER A 261 25.78 -1.10 -4.71
N TRP A 262 26.80 -0.35 -5.20
CA TRP A 262 28.13 -0.88 -5.56
C TRP A 262 29.22 -0.47 -4.55
N THR A 263 28.85 0.16 -3.44
CA THR A 263 29.81 0.65 -2.43
C THR A 263 29.83 -0.23 -1.16
N VAL A 264 29.48 -1.53 -1.29
CA VAL A 264 29.64 -2.52 -0.20
C VAL A 264 30.46 -3.68 -0.70
#